data_cc0a4df63fb25e51990db714b97b04f1
#
_entry.id   cc0a4df63fb25e51990db714b97b04f1
#
_cell.length_a   1.000
_cell.length_b   1.000
_cell.length_c   1.000
_cell.angle_alpha   90.00
_cell.angle_beta   90.00
_cell.angle_gamma   90.00
#
_symmetry.space_group_name_H-M   'P 1'
#
loop_
_entity.id
_entity.type
_entity.pdbx_description
1 polymer ?
#
loop_
_entity_poly.entity_id
_entity_poly.type
_entity_poly.pdbx_seq_one_letter_code
_entity_poly.pdbx_strand_id
1 'polypeptide(L)'
;LKSIPVLLDGFICTAAASTLILFHKLILDHCLISHLSSEPGHSKILNKLKKEPILDLKLRLGEGSGAAVATLILKAALATHNGMATFTDAKISRKY
;
A
#
# COMPACT_ATOMS: atom_id res chain seq x y z
N LEU A 1 -8.55 13.87 13.74
CA LEU A 1 -7.66 12.79 13.38
C LEU A 1 -7.25 12.94 11.92
N LYS A 2 -5.98 12.82 11.68
CA LYS A 2 -5.43 13.01 10.34
C LYS A 2 -5.48 11.71 9.55
N SER A 3 -5.92 11.80 8.30
CA SER A 3 -5.96 10.65 7.41
C SER A 3 -4.61 10.50 6.72
N ILE A 4 -3.63 10.02 7.46
CA ILE A 4 -2.29 9.82 6.93
C ILE A 4 -2.17 8.36 6.48
N PRO A 5 -1.78 8.11 5.23
CA PRO A 5 -1.57 6.74 4.79
C PRO A 5 -0.36 6.13 5.49
N VAL A 6 -0.49 4.85 5.80
CA VAL A 6 0.58 4.09 6.47
C VAL A 6 0.89 2.86 5.62
N LEU A 7 2.18 2.62 5.39
CA LEU A 7 2.63 1.41 4.69
C LEU A 7 3.05 0.37 5.70
N LEU A 8 2.38 -0.77 5.67
CA LEU A 8 2.79 -1.91 6.49
C LEU A 8 3.82 -2.72 5.70
N ASP A 9 5.00 -2.88 6.27
CA ASP A 9 6.13 -3.44 5.55
C ASP A 9 5.97 -4.93 5.22
N GLY A 10 5.99 -5.80 6.20
CA GLY A 10 5.99 -7.22 5.93
C GLY A 10 5.06 -8.00 6.84
N PHE A 11 5.38 -9.30 7.01
CA PHE A 11 4.52 -10.20 7.74
C PHE A 11 4.37 -9.80 9.22
N ILE A 12 5.48 -9.55 9.90
CA ILE A 12 5.44 -9.31 11.32
C ILE A 12 4.67 -8.02 11.65
N CYS A 13 4.95 -6.94 10.95
CA CYS A 13 4.24 -5.69 11.23
C CYS A 13 2.77 -5.79 10.83
N THR A 14 2.43 -6.53 9.79
CA THR A 14 1.04 -6.75 9.42
C THR A 14 0.32 -7.58 10.47
N ALA A 15 0.99 -8.62 10.98
CA ALA A 15 0.42 -9.43 12.04
C ALA A 15 0.17 -8.60 13.31
N ALA A 16 1.13 -7.77 13.67
CA ALA A 16 0.98 -6.90 14.83
C ALA A 16 -0.18 -5.91 14.62
N ALA A 17 -0.26 -5.29 13.46
CA ALA A 17 -1.32 -4.34 13.16
C ALA A 17 -2.69 -5.00 13.13
N SER A 18 -2.76 -6.26 12.67
CA SER A 18 -4.04 -6.95 12.53
C SER A 18 -4.75 -7.13 13.87
N THR A 19 -4.03 -7.12 14.98
CA THR A 19 -4.66 -7.23 16.29
C THR A 19 -5.55 -6.03 16.61
N LEU A 20 -5.29 -4.89 15.98
CA LEU A 20 -6.07 -3.69 16.23
C LEU A 20 -7.50 -3.80 15.70
N ILE A 21 -7.76 -4.70 14.79
CA ILE A 21 -9.10 -4.92 14.25
C ILE A 21 -10.07 -5.35 15.34
N LEU A 22 -9.56 -5.96 16.40
CA LEU A 22 -10.38 -6.34 17.54
C LEU A 22 -11.03 -5.12 18.22
N PHE A 23 -10.43 -3.95 18.05
CA PHE A 23 -10.97 -2.72 18.63
C PHE A 23 -11.94 -2.01 17.70
N HIS A 24 -11.66 -2.04 16.39
CA HIS A 24 -12.52 -1.38 15.42
C HIS A 24 -12.26 -1.93 14.02
N LYS A 25 -13.32 -2.26 13.29
CA LYS A 25 -13.19 -2.88 11.97
C LYS A 25 -12.42 -2.02 10.96
N LEU A 26 -12.57 -0.71 11.04
CA LEU A 26 -12.01 0.21 10.07
C LEU A 26 -10.67 0.81 10.50
N ILE A 27 -10.10 0.29 11.59
CA ILE A 27 -8.90 0.91 12.15
C ILE A 27 -7.71 0.84 11.20
N LEU A 28 -7.69 -0.10 10.26
CA LEU A 28 -6.61 -0.25 9.30
C LEU A 28 -6.94 0.27 7.90
N ASP A 29 -8.05 1.00 7.76
CA ASP A 29 -8.45 1.50 6.44
C ASP A 29 -7.41 2.40 5.79
N HIS A 30 -6.65 3.13 6.59
CA HIS A 30 -5.61 4.02 6.07
C HIS A 30 -4.29 3.29 5.80
N CYS A 31 -4.25 1.99 6.01
CA CYS A 31 -3.03 1.21 5.86
C CYS A 31 -2.98 0.51 4.52
N LEU A 32 -1.82 0.59 3.88
CA LEU A 32 -1.53 -0.12 2.63
C LEU A 32 -0.51 -1.20 2.92
N ILE A 33 -0.62 -2.31 2.21
CA ILE A 33 0.33 -3.40 2.34
C ILE A 33 1.42 -3.20 1.29
N SER A 34 2.66 -3.02 1.73
CA SER A 34 3.74 -2.69 0.81
C SER A 34 4.09 -3.85 -0.12
N HIS A 35 4.22 -5.04 0.40
CA HIS A 35 4.55 -6.19 -0.43
C HIS A 35 4.01 -7.48 0.20
N LEU A 36 3.93 -8.52 -0.61
CA LEU A 36 3.60 -9.85 -0.12
C LEU A 36 4.88 -10.54 0.32
N SER A 37 5.01 -10.78 1.62
CA SER A 37 6.14 -11.53 2.15
C SER A 37 6.07 -12.99 1.69
N SER A 38 7.21 -13.62 1.57
CA SER A 38 7.26 -15.05 1.25
C SER A 38 6.88 -15.94 2.45
N GLU A 39 6.64 -15.34 3.62
CA GLU A 39 6.13 -16.08 4.77
C GLU A 39 4.69 -16.54 4.50
N PRO A 40 4.38 -17.84 4.65
CA PRO A 40 3.04 -18.33 4.29
C PRO A 40 1.91 -17.68 5.07
N GLY A 41 2.15 -17.32 6.32
CA GLY A 41 1.12 -16.69 7.14
C GLY A 41 0.70 -15.32 6.66
N HIS A 42 1.54 -14.64 5.90
CA HIS A 42 1.25 -13.28 5.45
C HIS A 42 0.04 -13.26 4.51
N SER A 43 0.01 -14.13 3.51
CA SER A 43 -1.12 -14.18 2.60
C SER A 43 -2.43 -14.52 3.30
N LYS A 44 -2.36 -15.38 4.32
CA LYS A 44 -3.54 -15.72 5.11
C LYS A 44 -4.09 -14.51 5.86
N ILE A 45 -3.20 -13.72 6.45
CA ILE A 45 -3.61 -12.51 7.15
C ILE A 45 -4.19 -11.50 6.17
N LEU A 46 -3.56 -11.30 5.02
CA LEU A 46 -4.05 -10.35 4.03
C LEU A 46 -5.43 -10.74 3.52
N ASN A 47 -5.69 -12.03 3.32
CA ASN A 47 -7.01 -12.48 2.93
C ASN A 47 -8.06 -12.15 3.99
N LYS A 48 -7.73 -12.33 5.26
CA LYS A 48 -8.65 -11.99 6.34
C LYS A 48 -8.90 -10.50 6.43
N LEU A 49 -7.89 -9.69 6.17
CA LEU A 49 -8.01 -8.24 6.19
C LEU A 49 -8.64 -7.69 4.91
N LYS A 50 -8.78 -8.53 3.88
CA LYS A 50 -9.27 -8.15 2.56
C LYS A 50 -8.43 -7.03 1.96
N LYS A 51 -7.11 -7.17 2.10
CA LYS A 51 -6.14 -6.22 1.56
C LYS A 51 -5.24 -6.92 0.57
N GLU A 52 -4.82 -6.17 -0.45
CA GLU A 52 -3.91 -6.66 -1.46
C GLU A 52 -2.57 -5.94 -1.34
N PRO A 53 -1.46 -6.64 -1.51
CA PRO A 53 -0.15 -6.00 -1.45
C PRO A 53 0.10 -5.18 -2.72
N ILE A 54 0.87 -4.11 -2.58
CA ILE A 54 1.29 -3.30 -3.72
C ILE A 54 2.27 -4.07 -4.59
N LEU A 55 3.18 -4.81 -3.97
CA LEU A 55 4.24 -5.54 -4.64
C LEU A 55 4.26 -6.99 -4.22
N ASP A 56 4.71 -7.86 -5.13
CA ASP A 56 4.96 -9.27 -4.83
C ASP A 56 6.32 -9.63 -5.40
N LEU A 57 7.36 -9.25 -4.68
CA LEU A 57 8.75 -9.46 -5.11
C LEU A 57 9.43 -10.58 -4.34
N LYS A 58 8.68 -11.33 -3.55
CA LYS A 58 9.18 -12.44 -2.75
C LYS A 58 10.27 -12.04 -1.77
N LEU A 59 10.12 -10.85 -1.20
CA LEU A 59 11.08 -10.34 -0.22
C LEU A 59 10.85 -10.99 1.14
N ARG A 60 11.94 -11.26 1.84
CA ARG A 60 11.89 -11.80 3.21
C ARG A 60 12.79 -11.05 4.17
N LEU A 61 13.55 -10.11 3.67
CA LEU A 61 14.57 -9.45 4.50
C LEU A 61 13.97 -8.70 5.68
N GLY A 62 12.86 -8.02 5.47
CA GLY A 62 12.30 -7.15 6.50
C GLY A 62 13.04 -5.83 6.56
N GLU A 63 13.10 -5.25 7.74
CA GLU A 63 13.82 -3.99 7.99
C GLU A 63 13.34 -2.85 7.09
N GLY A 64 12.07 -2.85 6.72
CA GLY A 64 11.50 -1.78 5.93
C GLY A 64 11.85 -1.83 4.45
N SER A 65 12.48 -2.91 3.98
CA SER A 65 12.89 -2.98 2.57
C SER A 65 11.71 -2.96 1.61
N GLY A 66 10.65 -3.70 1.93
CA GLY A 66 9.46 -3.72 1.09
C GLY A 66 8.75 -2.38 1.08
N ALA A 67 8.64 -1.74 2.24
CA ALA A 67 8.00 -0.43 2.34
C ALA A 67 8.81 0.62 1.58
N ALA A 68 10.14 0.54 1.63
CA ALA A 68 10.98 1.47 0.89
C ALA A 68 10.73 1.37 -0.61
N VAL A 69 10.67 0.15 -1.16
CA VAL A 69 10.39 -0.04 -2.58
C VAL A 69 8.97 0.42 -2.92
N ALA A 70 8.00 0.06 -2.09
CA ALA A 70 6.61 0.46 -2.32
C ALA A 70 6.45 1.98 -2.31
N THR A 71 7.22 2.69 -1.49
CA THR A 71 7.18 4.14 -1.45
C THR A 71 7.54 4.72 -2.82
N LEU A 72 8.54 4.17 -3.49
CA LEU A 72 8.92 4.61 -4.83
C LEU A 72 7.79 4.39 -5.83
N ILE A 73 7.11 3.26 -5.73
CA ILE A 73 5.97 2.95 -6.59
C ILE A 73 4.82 3.94 -6.34
N LEU A 74 4.54 4.25 -5.08
CA LEU A 74 3.49 5.20 -4.75
C LEU A 74 3.82 6.60 -5.26
N LYS A 75 5.08 7.01 -5.16
CA LYS A 75 5.51 8.29 -5.70
C LYS A 75 5.32 8.33 -7.21
N ALA A 76 5.68 7.25 -7.89
CA ALA A 76 5.49 7.15 -9.32
C ALA A 76 4.01 7.20 -9.70
N ALA A 77 3.17 6.52 -8.93
CA ALA A 77 1.73 6.51 -9.17
C ALA A 77 1.13 7.91 -9.00
N LEU A 78 1.56 8.64 -7.96
CA LEU A 78 1.09 9.99 -7.74
C LEU A 78 1.53 10.92 -8.86
N ALA A 79 2.78 10.81 -9.29
CA ALA A 79 3.29 11.62 -10.39
C ALA A 79 2.53 11.33 -11.68
N THR A 80 2.23 10.05 -11.94
CA THR A 80 1.47 9.67 -13.11
C THR A 80 0.05 10.21 -13.05
N HIS A 81 -0.58 10.11 -11.88
CA HIS A 81 -1.94 10.63 -11.71
C HIS A 81 -1.99 12.13 -11.95
N ASN A 82 -1.05 12.87 -11.38
CA ASN A 82 -0.99 14.31 -11.56
C ASN A 82 -0.67 14.66 -13.01
N GLY A 83 0.21 13.91 -13.66
CA GLY A 83 0.53 14.10 -15.07
C GLY A 83 -0.67 13.83 -15.96
N MET A 84 -1.44 12.81 -15.65
CA MET A 84 -2.66 12.52 -16.41
C MET A 84 -3.68 13.64 -16.29
N ALA A 85 -3.85 14.19 -15.10
CA ALA A 85 -4.75 15.33 -14.92
C ALA A 85 -4.31 16.50 -15.77
N THR A 86 -3.01 16.82 -15.75
CA THR A 86 -2.47 17.90 -16.56
C THR A 86 -2.66 17.64 -18.06
N PHE A 87 -2.42 16.41 -18.46
CA PHE A 87 -2.59 16.01 -19.85
C PHE A 87 -4.05 16.16 -20.30
N THR A 88 -4.97 15.76 -19.46
CA THR A 88 -6.39 15.89 -19.72
C THR A 88 -6.79 17.35 -19.87
N ASP A 89 -6.28 18.20 -18.99
CA ASP A 89 -6.54 19.64 -19.08
C ASP A 89 -6.00 20.22 -20.39
N ALA A 90 -4.80 19.83 -20.77
CA ALA A 90 -4.21 20.27 -22.03
C ALA A 90 -5.04 19.80 -23.22
N LYS A 91 -5.54 18.57 -23.16
CA LYS A 91 -6.39 18.03 -24.22
C LYS A 91 -7.66 18.83 -24.38
N ILE A 92 -8.29 19.18 -23.28
CA ILE A 92 -9.51 19.98 -23.29
C ILE A 92 -9.23 21.35 -23.88
N SER A 93 -8.13 21.99 -23.48
CA SER A 93 -7.76 23.31 -24.00
C SER A 93 -7.46 23.31 -25.48
N ARG A 94 -6.89 22.21 -25.94
CA ARG A 94 -6.47 22.06 -27.32
C ARG A 94 -7.50 21.35 -28.16
N LYS A 95 -8.69 21.37 -27.73
CA LYS A 95 -9.73 20.60 -28.37
C LYS A 95 -9.77 20.91 -29.84
N TYR A 96 -9.43 19.91 -30.55
CA TYR A 96 -9.33 19.92 -32.01
C TYR A 96 -10.50 19.20 -32.56
#